data_f55d0a0d090404973ba657dbe280cda1
#
_entry.id   f55d0a0d090404973ba657dbe280cda1
#
_cell.length_a   1.000
_cell.length_b   1.000
_cell.length_c   1.000
_cell.angle_alpha   90.00
_cell.angle_beta   90.00
_cell.angle_gamma   90.00
#
_symmetry.space_group_name_H-M   'P 1'
#
loop_
_entity.id
_entity.type
_entity.pdbx_description
1 polymer ?
#
loop_
_entity_poly.entity_id
_entity_poly.type
_entity_poly.pdbx_seq_one_letter_code
_entity_poly.pdbx_strand_id
1 'polypeptide(L)'
;MKVLNRHNRKINTTPGIAASILDSLSGPEDRLWPHENWPPMQFDGPLGEGARGGHGPIRYRVEKFTPGKKAVFRFEPEGLAAGLDGIHYFEITPFDGHVLMVHVIEARCGLVMWLKWSFVIEPLHDALIEDAFDKVENRIAGKQVKSSLWSPRVKFLRNMIARKRRREEKKRAA
;
A
#
# COMPACT_ATOMS: atom_id res chain seq x y z
N MET A 1 -10.22 -14.58 -12.99
CA MET A 1 -11.21 -13.67 -12.36
C MET A 1 -10.62 -12.26 -12.34
N LYS A 2 -11.44 -11.21 -12.33
CA LYS A 2 -10.98 -9.82 -12.24
C LYS A 2 -10.91 -9.39 -10.77
N VAL A 3 -9.85 -8.70 -10.40
CA VAL A 3 -9.68 -7.98 -9.14
C VAL A 3 -9.66 -6.49 -9.48
N LEU A 4 -10.53 -5.73 -8.85
CA LEU A 4 -10.57 -4.27 -8.91
C LEU A 4 -10.82 -3.78 -7.48
N ASN A 5 -9.84 -3.07 -6.92
CA ASN A 5 -9.96 -2.45 -5.61
C ASN A 5 -9.57 -0.98 -5.74
N ARG A 6 -10.40 -0.08 -5.29
CA ARG A 6 -10.18 1.37 -5.46
C ARG A 6 -10.50 2.12 -4.18
N HIS A 7 -9.51 2.84 -3.71
CA HIS A 7 -9.62 3.81 -2.61
C HIS A 7 -9.38 5.22 -3.13
N ASN A 8 -10.06 6.19 -2.57
CA ASN A 8 -9.81 7.60 -2.86
C ASN A 8 -10.07 8.45 -1.62
N ARG A 9 -9.30 9.52 -1.51
CA ARG A 9 -9.42 10.47 -0.41
C ARG A 9 -9.26 11.89 -0.93
N LYS A 10 -10.23 12.74 -0.60
CA LYS A 10 -10.10 14.19 -0.78
C LYS A 10 -9.22 14.73 0.34
N ILE A 11 -8.11 15.38 -0.03
CA ILE A 11 -7.16 15.93 0.91
C ILE A 11 -7.05 17.43 0.68
N ASN A 12 -7.35 18.23 1.72
CA ASN A 12 -7.31 19.68 1.65
C ASN A 12 -5.85 20.14 1.77
N THR A 13 -5.16 20.21 0.62
CA THR A 13 -3.75 20.60 0.53
C THR A 13 -3.44 21.10 -0.87
N THR A 14 -2.27 21.70 -1.04
CA THR A 14 -1.79 22.12 -2.36
C THR A 14 -1.24 20.94 -3.15
N PRO A 15 -1.29 20.99 -4.51
CA PRO A 15 -0.68 19.95 -5.35
C PRO A 15 0.80 19.71 -5.06
N GLY A 16 1.57 20.76 -4.75
CA GLY A 16 3.00 20.64 -4.44
C GLY A 16 3.27 19.85 -3.15
N ILE A 17 2.48 20.06 -2.09
CA ILE A 17 2.60 19.28 -0.85
C ILE A 17 2.24 17.82 -1.11
N ALA A 18 1.14 17.54 -1.79
CA ALA A 18 0.73 16.18 -2.12
C ALA A 18 1.78 15.48 -3.00
N ALA A 19 2.31 16.18 -4.01
CA ALA A 19 3.40 15.68 -4.85
C ALA A 19 4.62 15.26 -4.03
N SER A 20 5.08 16.12 -3.12
CA SER A 20 6.23 15.82 -2.26
C SER A 20 5.98 14.64 -1.29
N ILE A 21 4.72 14.37 -0.91
CA ILE A 21 4.35 13.21 -0.12
C ILE A 21 4.42 11.94 -0.95
N LEU A 22 3.87 11.94 -2.18
CA LEU A 22 3.97 10.79 -3.09
C LEU A 22 5.43 10.47 -3.42
N ASP A 23 6.23 11.47 -3.71
CA ASP A 23 7.64 11.30 -4.09
C ASP A 23 8.50 10.81 -2.92
N SER A 24 8.04 10.95 -1.67
CA SER A 24 8.73 10.42 -0.48
C SER A 24 8.52 8.92 -0.27
N LEU A 25 7.62 8.28 -1.03
CA LEU A 25 7.25 6.87 -0.86
C LEU A 25 8.48 5.96 -0.94
N SER A 26 8.59 5.04 0.01
CA SER A 26 9.72 4.11 0.19
C SER A 26 11.09 4.74 0.51
N GLY A 27 11.17 6.03 0.61
CA GLY A 27 12.38 6.74 1.04
C GLY A 27 12.56 6.75 2.56
N PRO A 28 13.71 7.28 3.04
CA PRO A 28 13.97 7.35 4.49
C PRO A 28 12.97 8.25 5.23
N GLU A 29 12.41 9.25 4.55
CA GLU A 29 11.41 10.18 5.07
C GLU A 29 10.02 9.90 4.49
N ASP A 30 9.65 8.62 4.36
CA ASP A 30 8.36 8.21 3.79
C ASP A 30 7.18 8.79 4.58
N ARG A 31 6.42 9.67 3.94
CA ARG A 31 5.27 10.38 4.50
C ARG A 31 3.93 9.81 4.06
N LEU A 32 3.93 8.82 3.15
CA LEU A 32 2.75 8.19 2.62
C LEU A 32 2.50 6.81 3.24
N TRP A 33 3.51 5.93 3.23
CA TRP A 33 3.34 4.56 3.66
C TRP A 33 3.24 4.46 5.20
N PRO A 34 2.24 3.74 5.77
CA PRO A 34 2.01 3.68 7.22
C PRO A 34 2.89 2.61 7.89
N HIS A 35 4.23 2.76 7.77
CA HIS A 35 5.21 1.81 8.28
C HIS A 35 5.20 1.66 9.81
N GLU A 36 4.54 2.56 10.52
CA GLU A 36 4.31 2.47 11.96
C GLU A 36 3.46 1.25 12.34
N ASN A 37 2.54 0.87 11.47
CA ASN A 37 1.59 -0.22 11.70
C ASN A 37 1.76 -1.39 10.72
N TRP A 38 2.41 -1.17 9.58
CA TRP A 38 2.50 -2.13 8.48
C TRP A 38 3.96 -2.38 8.08
N PRO A 39 4.28 -3.53 7.47
CA PRO A 39 5.62 -3.75 6.94
C PRO A 39 6.02 -2.61 5.99
N PRO A 40 7.23 -2.04 6.13
CA PRO A 40 7.66 -0.95 5.28
C PRO A 40 7.68 -1.36 3.80
N MET A 41 7.37 -0.41 2.93
CA MET A 41 7.61 -0.53 1.50
C MET A 41 9.09 -0.25 1.24
N GLN A 42 9.78 -1.16 0.55
CA GLN A 42 11.21 -1.07 0.30
C GLN A 42 11.52 -1.52 -1.12
N PHE A 43 12.43 -0.83 -1.77
CA PHE A 43 12.96 -1.18 -3.09
C PHE A 43 14.49 -1.35 -3.01
N ASP A 44 15.05 -1.96 -4.05
CA ASP A 44 16.50 -2.16 -4.25
C ASP A 44 17.25 -0.87 -4.64
N GLY A 45 16.53 0.24 -4.85
CA GLY A 45 17.02 1.55 -5.16
C GLY A 45 15.98 2.64 -4.86
N PRO A 46 16.24 3.89 -5.25
CA PRO A 46 15.27 4.98 -5.17
C PRO A 46 13.99 4.65 -5.93
N LEU A 47 12.86 5.26 -5.52
CA LEU A 47 11.61 5.13 -6.24
C LEU A 47 11.77 5.62 -7.69
N GLY A 48 11.72 4.70 -8.63
CA GLY A 48 11.93 4.96 -10.05
C GLY A 48 11.62 3.74 -10.90
N GLU A 49 11.43 3.94 -12.20
CA GLU A 49 11.10 2.84 -13.12
C GLU A 49 12.15 1.72 -13.06
N GLY A 50 11.69 0.48 -12.96
CA GLY A 50 12.52 -0.72 -12.87
C GLY A 50 12.92 -1.13 -11.46
N ALA A 51 12.82 -0.25 -10.44
CA ALA A 51 13.13 -0.60 -9.06
C ALA A 51 12.25 -1.76 -8.57
N ARG A 52 12.87 -2.77 -7.94
CA ARG A 52 12.22 -4.00 -7.48
C ARG A 52 12.16 -4.04 -5.96
N GLY A 53 11.05 -4.54 -5.43
CA GLY A 53 10.87 -4.59 -4.00
C GLY A 53 9.49 -5.04 -3.58
N GLY A 54 8.93 -4.33 -2.60
CA GLY A 54 7.60 -4.65 -2.10
C GLY A 54 7.41 -4.27 -0.64
N HIS A 55 6.39 -4.85 -0.01
CA HIS A 55 6.14 -4.73 1.42
C HIS A 55 5.75 -6.09 2.02
N GLY A 56 6.29 -6.42 3.17
CA GLY A 56 6.06 -7.73 3.78
C GLY A 56 6.31 -8.86 2.78
N PRO A 57 5.33 -9.77 2.55
CA PRO A 57 5.49 -10.87 1.59
C PRO A 57 4.99 -10.54 0.17
N ILE A 58 4.63 -9.30 -0.14
CA ILE A 58 4.15 -8.88 -1.46
C ILE A 58 5.34 -8.34 -2.26
N ARG A 59 5.50 -8.80 -3.51
CA ARG A 59 6.58 -8.38 -4.43
C ARG A 59 6.00 -7.71 -5.65
N TYR A 60 6.64 -6.62 -6.05
CA TYR A 60 6.33 -5.86 -7.25
C TYR A 60 7.53 -5.03 -7.70
N ARG A 61 7.49 -4.55 -8.94
CA ARG A 61 8.45 -3.60 -9.47
C ARG A 61 7.75 -2.29 -9.83
N VAL A 62 8.46 -1.20 -9.82
CA VAL A 62 7.98 0.08 -10.35
C VAL A 62 7.91 -0.04 -11.87
N GLU A 63 6.70 0.00 -12.42
CA GLU A 63 6.47 -0.07 -13.88
C GLU A 63 6.56 1.30 -14.52
N LYS A 64 6.02 2.31 -13.84
CA LYS A 64 6.06 3.70 -14.29
C LYS A 64 6.07 4.63 -13.09
N PHE A 65 6.89 5.66 -13.17
CA PHE A 65 6.91 6.71 -12.17
C PHE A 65 6.87 8.09 -12.83
N THR A 66 5.88 8.88 -12.47
CA THR A 66 5.73 10.28 -12.86
C THR A 66 5.79 11.11 -11.58
N PRO A 67 6.92 11.75 -11.27
CA PRO A 67 7.10 12.50 -10.03
C PRO A 67 5.94 13.46 -9.75
N GLY A 68 5.48 13.46 -8.51
CA GLY A 68 4.37 14.29 -8.04
C GLY A 68 2.99 13.92 -8.55
N LYS A 69 2.86 12.91 -9.42
CA LYS A 69 1.59 12.57 -10.06
C LYS A 69 1.16 11.13 -9.87
N LYS A 70 2.04 10.17 -10.21
CA LYS A 70 1.64 8.76 -10.26
C LYS A 70 2.83 7.82 -10.09
N ALA A 71 2.66 6.80 -9.24
CA ALA A 71 3.57 5.67 -9.12
C ALA A 71 2.80 4.38 -9.42
N VAL A 72 3.20 3.66 -10.47
CA VAL A 72 2.58 2.41 -10.93
C VAL A 72 3.51 1.26 -10.63
N PHE A 73 2.98 0.23 -10.02
CA PHE A 73 3.69 -0.98 -9.62
C PHE A 73 3.05 -2.19 -10.29
N ARG A 74 3.86 -3.07 -10.87
CA ARG A 74 3.43 -4.35 -11.41
C ARG A 74 3.74 -5.47 -10.43
N PHE A 75 2.75 -6.30 -10.13
CA PHE A 75 2.95 -7.48 -9.30
C PHE A 75 3.96 -8.43 -9.94
N GLU A 76 4.86 -8.96 -9.12
CA GLU A 76 5.79 -10.01 -9.51
C GLU A 76 5.21 -11.39 -9.16
N PRO A 77 5.56 -12.45 -9.92
CA PRO A 77 5.03 -13.79 -9.71
C PRO A 77 5.62 -14.50 -8.48
N GLU A 78 5.87 -13.72 -7.41
CA GLU A 78 6.53 -14.17 -6.19
C GLU A 78 5.73 -13.76 -4.93
N GLY A 79 6.02 -14.44 -3.82
CA GLY A 79 5.46 -14.11 -2.51
C GLY A 79 3.95 -14.34 -2.40
N LEU A 80 3.29 -13.54 -1.57
CA LEU A 80 1.87 -13.72 -1.25
C LEU A 80 0.94 -13.37 -2.41
N ALA A 81 1.37 -12.46 -3.28
CA ALA A 81 0.62 -12.01 -4.46
C ALA A 81 0.96 -12.80 -5.73
N ALA A 82 1.76 -13.85 -5.64
CA ALA A 82 2.01 -14.77 -6.76
C ALA A 82 0.69 -15.31 -7.30
N GLY A 83 0.39 -15.01 -8.56
CA GLY A 83 -0.89 -15.32 -9.19
C GLY A 83 -1.85 -14.13 -9.37
N LEU A 84 -1.48 -12.93 -8.90
CA LEU A 84 -2.07 -11.68 -9.36
C LEU A 84 -1.30 -11.19 -10.59
N ASP A 85 -1.95 -11.17 -11.74
CA ASP A 85 -1.42 -10.55 -12.96
C ASP A 85 -2.07 -9.18 -13.15
N GLY A 86 -1.30 -8.14 -12.89
CA GLY A 86 -1.82 -6.78 -12.94
C GLY A 86 -0.92 -5.75 -12.28
N ILE A 87 -1.53 -4.60 -12.02
CA ILE A 87 -0.86 -3.44 -11.46
C ILE A 87 -1.59 -2.92 -10.23
N HIS A 88 -0.88 -2.15 -9.44
CA HIS A 88 -1.48 -1.20 -8.50
C HIS A 88 -0.76 0.15 -8.61
N TYR A 89 -1.43 1.21 -8.18
CA TYR A 89 -0.83 2.53 -8.29
C TYR A 89 -1.38 3.51 -7.27
N PHE A 90 -0.55 4.49 -6.91
CA PHE A 90 -0.97 5.75 -6.31
C PHE A 90 -1.03 6.83 -7.38
N GLU A 91 -2.05 7.69 -7.31
CA GLU A 91 -2.24 8.80 -8.21
C GLU A 91 -2.77 10.03 -7.48
N ILE A 92 -2.27 11.20 -7.86
CA ILE A 92 -2.72 12.49 -7.34
C ILE A 92 -3.36 13.27 -8.48
N THR A 93 -4.61 13.66 -8.30
CA THR A 93 -5.34 14.53 -9.22
C THR A 93 -5.62 15.85 -8.51
N PRO A 94 -5.08 16.98 -9.01
CA PRO A 94 -5.32 18.29 -8.43
C PRO A 94 -6.71 18.82 -8.79
N PHE A 95 -7.33 19.51 -7.83
CA PHE A 95 -8.56 20.30 -7.98
C PHE A 95 -8.36 21.66 -7.34
N ASP A 96 -9.36 22.55 -7.48
CA ASP A 96 -9.34 23.83 -6.79
C ASP A 96 -9.47 23.63 -5.26
N GLY A 97 -8.49 24.11 -4.50
CA GLY A 97 -8.44 24.04 -3.05
C GLY A 97 -8.18 22.65 -2.44
N HIS A 98 -8.02 21.58 -3.24
CA HIS A 98 -7.73 20.25 -2.74
C HIS A 98 -7.09 19.33 -3.78
N VAL A 99 -6.65 18.15 -3.35
CA VAL A 99 -6.26 17.06 -4.25
C VAL A 99 -7.11 15.82 -3.98
N LEU A 100 -7.32 15.02 -5.00
CA LEU A 100 -7.82 13.65 -4.87
C LEU A 100 -6.64 12.71 -4.92
N MET A 101 -6.37 12.05 -3.79
CA MET A 101 -5.40 10.96 -3.73
C MET A 101 -6.12 9.64 -3.95
N VAL A 102 -5.61 8.83 -4.86
CA VAL A 102 -6.23 7.58 -5.31
C VAL A 102 -5.23 6.45 -5.16
N HIS A 103 -5.68 5.29 -4.68
CA HIS A 103 -4.98 4.03 -4.82
C HIS A 103 -5.88 3.02 -5.53
N VAL A 104 -5.33 2.30 -6.51
CA VAL A 104 -6.08 1.31 -7.28
C VAL A 104 -5.27 0.04 -7.44
N ILE A 105 -5.93 -1.11 -7.33
CA ILE A 105 -5.43 -2.40 -7.82
C ILE A 105 -6.31 -2.83 -8.98
N GLU A 106 -5.67 -3.15 -10.10
CA GLU A 106 -6.29 -3.76 -11.28
C GLU A 106 -5.50 -5.02 -11.65
N ALA A 107 -6.11 -6.18 -11.46
CA ALA A 107 -5.45 -7.45 -11.72
C ALA A 107 -6.40 -8.54 -12.22
N ARG A 108 -5.82 -9.62 -12.73
CA ARG A 108 -6.51 -10.88 -13.03
C ARG A 108 -5.87 -12.01 -12.23
N CYS A 109 -6.66 -13.02 -11.91
CA CYS A 109 -6.15 -14.18 -11.17
C CYS A 109 -7.04 -15.41 -11.37
N GLY A 110 -6.52 -16.58 -11.00
CA GLY A 110 -7.29 -17.82 -10.90
C GLY A 110 -8.19 -17.83 -9.66
N LEU A 111 -9.10 -18.82 -9.58
CA LEU A 111 -10.10 -18.95 -8.50
C LEU A 111 -9.46 -19.01 -7.11
N VAL A 112 -8.42 -19.81 -6.92
CA VAL A 112 -7.75 -19.97 -5.60
C VAL A 112 -7.17 -18.65 -5.13
N MET A 113 -6.51 -17.91 -6.03
CA MET A 113 -5.96 -16.59 -5.71
C MET A 113 -7.08 -15.57 -5.47
N TRP A 114 -8.20 -15.65 -6.19
CA TRP A 114 -9.34 -14.79 -5.97
C TRP A 114 -9.99 -15.02 -4.58
N LEU A 115 -10.12 -16.26 -4.13
CA LEU A 115 -10.59 -16.58 -2.78
C LEU A 115 -9.61 -16.01 -1.73
N LYS A 116 -8.30 -16.22 -1.92
CA LYS A 116 -7.27 -15.67 -1.05
C LYS A 116 -7.32 -14.14 -1.01
N TRP A 117 -7.52 -13.49 -2.17
CA TRP A 117 -7.72 -12.06 -2.27
C TRP A 117 -8.89 -11.62 -1.40
N SER A 118 -10.09 -12.09 -1.70
CA SER A 118 -11.33 -11.65 -1.07
C SER A 118 -11.39 -11.92 0.44
N PHE A 119 -10.79 -13.04 0.90
CA PHE A 119 -10.88 -13.42 2.31
C PHE A 119 -9.68 -12.97 3.16
N VAL A 120 -8.55 -12.67 2.58
CA VAL A 120 -7.32 -12.37 3.34
C VAL A 120 -6.68 -11.07 2.90
N ILE A 121 -6.39 -10.91 1.60
CA ILE A 121 -5.57 -9.79 1.14
C ILE A 121 -6.38 -8.50 1.13
N GLU A 122 -7.55 -8.48 0.51
CA GLU A 122 -8.40 -7.29 0.36
C GLU A 122 -8.70 -6.62 1.72
N PRO A 123 -9.22 -7.29 2.77
CA PRO A 123 -9.49 -6.63 4.03
C PRO A 123 -8.24 -6.08 4.72
N LEU A 124 -7.09 -6.71 4.54
CA LEU A 124 -5.81 -6.18 5.07
C LEU A 124 -5.33 -5.00 4.24
N HIS A 125 -5.45 -5.08 2.93
CA HIS A 125 -5.08 -4.02 1.99
C HIS A 125 -5.94 -2.77 2.20
N ASP A 126 -7.26 -2.94 2.33
CA ASP A 126 -8.16 -1.81 2.60
C ASP A 126 -7.76 -1.07 3.88
N ALA A 127 -7.51 -1.80 4.95
CA ALA A 127 -7.06 -1.20 6.21
C ALA A 127 -5.69 -0.51 6.08
N LEU A 128 -4.77 -1.05 5.29
CA LEU A 128 -3.47 -0.45 5.03
C LEU A 128 -3.60 0.86 4.27
N ILE A 129 -4.44 0.91 3.23
CA ILE A 129 -4.61 2.12 2.42
C ILE A 129 -5.35 3.22 3.18
N GLU A 130 -6.34 2.86 3.99
CA GLU A 130 -7.00 3.82 4.87
C GLU A 130 -6.01 4.40 5.91
N ASP A 131 -5.16 3.57 6.53
CA ASP A 131 -4.08 4.05 7.42
C ASP A 131 -3.08 4.95 6.68
N ALA A 132 -2.77 4.67 5.40
CA ALA A 132 -1.90 5.52 4.58
C ALA A 132 -2.52 6.90 4.35
N PHE A 133 -3.78 6.95 3.98
CA PHE A 133 -4.48 8.22 3.79
C PHE A 133 -4.66 9.01 5.08
N ASP A 134 -4.97 8.33 6.20
CA ASP A 134 -5.03 8.95 7.51
C ASP A 134 -3.67 9.54 7.93
N LYS A 135 -2.56 8.83 7.66
CA LYS A 135 -1.21 9.35 7.89
C LYS A 135 -0.96 10.65 7.13
N VAL A 136 -1.35 10.71 5.85
CA VAL A 136 -1.22 11.92 5.04
C VAL A 136 -2.04 13.07 5.62
N GLU A 137 -3.31 12.85 5.94
CA GLU A 137 -4.19 13.89 6.52
C GLU A 137 -3.65 14.40 7.87
N ASN A 138 -3.22 13.49 8.75
CA ASN A 138 -2.65 13.83 10.06
C ASN A 138 -1.35 14.65 9.92
N ARG A 139 -0.51 14.28 8.94
CA ARG A 139 0.74 14.99 8.67
C ARG A 139 0.50 16.42 8.18
N ILE A 140 -0.45 16.59 7.27
CA ILE A 140 -0.84 17.90 6.74
C ILE A 140 -1.45 18.78 7.83
N ALA A 141 -2.29 18.19 8.67
CA ALA A 141 -2.94 18.90 9.78
C ALA A 141 -2.00 19.21 10.96
N GLY A 142 -0.81 18.64 11.00
CA GLY A 142 0.14 18.77 12.12
C GLY A 142 -0.35 18.17 13.45
N LYS A 143 -1.42 17.39 13.41
CA LYS A 143 -2.01 16.71 14.58
C LYS A 143 -2.78 15.48 14.15
N GLN A 144 -3.04 14.58 15.09
CA GLN A 144 -3.90 13.42 14.82
C GLN A 144 -5.36 13.86 14.68
N VAL A 145 -5.86 13.87 13.44
CA VAL A 145 -7.26 14.22 13.10
C VAL A 145 -8.08 12.97 12.87
N LYS A 146 -7.44 11.93 12.31
CA LYS A 146 -8.06 10.66 11.95
C LYS A 146 -7.24 9.48 12.45
N SER A 147 -7.93 8.40 12.76
CA SER A 147 -7.35 7.07 13.00
C SER A 147 -8.40 6.06 12.61
N SER A 148 -8.18 5.37 11.50
CA SER A 148 -9.07 4.30 11.05
C SER A 148 -9.07 3.15 12.05
N LEU A 149 -10.26 2.75 12.49
CA LEU A 149 -10.41 1.61 13.40
C LEU A 149 -10.46 0.32 12.57
N TRP A 150 -9.46 -0.52 12.77
CA TRP A 150 -9.45 -1.83 12.14
C TRP A 150 -10.63 -2.69 12.57
N SER A 151 -11.31 -3.29 11.61
CA SER A 151 -12.39 -4.23 11.87
C SER A 151 -11.91 -5.44 12.69
N PRO A 152 -12.79 -6.15 13.41
CA PRO A 152 -12.44 -7.39 14.11
C PRO A 152 -11.76 -8.41 13.20
N ARG A 153 -12.18 -8.49 11.94
CA ARG A 153 -11.58 -9.36 10.91
C ARG A 153 -10.12 -8.98 10.63
N VAL A 154 -9.84 -7.71 10.43
CA VAL A 154 -8.46 -7.21 10.20
C VAL A 154 -7.58 -7.51 11.41
N LYS A 155 -8.05 -7.23 12.63
CA LYS A 155 -7.33 -7.55 13.87
C LYS A 155 -7.04 -9.05 13.99
N PHE A 156 -7.99 -9.91 13.68
CA PHE A 156 -7.82 -11.35 13.68
C PHE A 156 -6.76 -11.81 12.66
N LEU A 157 -6.86 -11.35 11.41
CA LEU A 157 -5.92 -11.71 10.35
C LEU A 157 -4.49 -11.25 10.69
N ARG A 158 -4.32 -10.05 11.19
CA ARG A 158 -3.02 -9.54 11.64
C ARG A 158 -2.42 -10.38 12.76
N ASN A 159 -3.22 -10.74 13.76
CA ASN A 159 -2.79 -11.60 14.87
C ASN A 159 -2.38 -12.99 14.38
N MET A 160 -3.08 -13.55 13.41
CA MET A 160 -2.75 -14.84 12.79
C MET A 160 -1.39 -14.79 12.08
N ILE A 161 -1.16 -13.75 11.29
CA ILE A 161 0.10 -13.53 10.56
C ILE A 161 1.27 -13.34 11.55
N ALA A 162 1.07 -12.52 12.60
CA ALA A 162 2.09 -12.29 13.61
C ALA A 162 2.47 -13.57 14.38
N ARG A 163 1.49 -14.42 14.74
CA ARG A 163 1.72 -15.72 15.37
C ARG A 163 2.50 -16.67 14.46
N LYS A 164 2.15 -16.72 13.17
CA LYS A 164 2.86 -17.56 12.19
C LYS A 164 4.33 -17.13 12.09
N ARG A 165 4.59 -15.84 11.92
CA ARG A 165 5.95 -15.28 11.84
C ARG A 165 6.80 -15.62 13.07
N ARG A 166 6.27 -15.43 14.29
CA ARG A 166 6.95 -15.79 15.54
C ARG A 166 7.29 -17.29 15.64
N ARG A 167 6.41 -18.16 15.11
CA ARG A 167 6.68 -19.61 15.07
C ARG A 167 7.80 -19.96 14.09
N GLU A 168 7.84 -19.30 12.93
CA GLU A 168 8.88 -19.50 11.92
C GLU A 168 10.24 -18.97 12.41
N GLU A 169 10.27 -17.81 13.07
CA GLU A 169 11.47 -17.27 13.71
C GLU A 169 12.03 -18.20 14.78
N LYS A 170 11.18 -18.76 15.65
CA LYS A 170 11.59 -19.76 16.66
C LYS A 170 12.15 -21.05 16.04
N LYS A 171 11.59 -21.52 14.92
CA LYS A 171 12.08 -22.71 14.22
C LYS A 171 13.42 -22.49 13.52
N ARG A 172 13.77 -21.26 13.16
CA ARG A 172 15.05 -20.90 12.54
C ARG A 172 16.16 -20.70 13.58
N ALA A 173 15.79 -20.40 14.82
CA ALA A 173 16.72 -20.18 15.94
C ALA A 173 17.02 -21.45 16.76
N ALA A 174 16.28 -22.54 16.52
CA ALA A 174 16.48 -23.86 17.11
C ALA A 174 17.21 -24.82 16.16
#